data_7b93fc2f606260a236f0156e251e09ba
#
_entry.id   7b93fc2f606260a236f0156e251e09ba
#
_cell.length_a   1.000
_cell.length_b   1.000
_cell.length_c   1.000
_cell.angle_alpha   90.00
_cell.angle_beta   90.00
_cell.angle_gamma   90.00
#
_symmetry.space_group_name_H-M   'P 1'
#
loop_
_entity.id
_entity.type
_entity.pdbx_description
1 polymer ?
#
loop_
_entity_poly.entity_id
_entity_poly.type
_entity_poly.pdbx_seq_one_letter_code
_entity_poly.pdbx_strand_id
1 'polypeptide(L)'
;MTGGGRRRWVETAADADAAAQLAGALGLHPLAARVLAARGHADAGDAQAFLAARLEDLPDPASMKGMAAAVERLRRAIEAGERIACYGDYDVDGVTSTALLAGFLRAAGADVVTYVPHRLVEGYGLNVAAVEKLAGDGVRLLVTLDCGITAASEVRAAAALGLDAVVVDHHTVPVELPAAAAILNPHQAGCAYPTKDLAAVGVTFALLMALRRALRERGRFGASRPEPNLKEALDLVALGTVADVVPLVGANRILVRWGLEALARSARPGVRALKKVAGIAHGTPVTAGQVGFRLGPRINAAGRLDDAGRGVRLLLTADPAEAEALAAELDRENEARQEIERRILEEALQDATARVRAGARGLVLARDGWHAGVVGIVASRIAERFHRPAVLVAMSGDEGKGSGRSVEGFHLFKGL
;
A
#
# COMPACT_ATOMS: atom_id res chain seq x y z
N MET A 1 41.68 -1.17 -10.10
CA MET A 1 41.20 0.04 -10.84
C MET A 1 39.71 -0.11 -11.00
N THR A 2 38.97 0.62 -10.19
CA THR A 2 37.51 0.65 -10.18
C THR A 2 37.05 1.46 -11.38
N GLY A 3 36.51 0.78 -12.41
CA GLY A 3 35.85 1.43 -13.52
C GLY A 3 34.56 2.13 -13.03
N GLY A 4 34.73 3.31 -12.46
CA GLY A 4 33.64 4.21 -12.20
C GLY A 4 33.05 4.67 -13.52
N GLY A 5 31.99 3.99 -13.98
CA GLY A 5 31.19 4.47 -15.10
C GLY A 5 30.80 5.91 -14.83
N ARG A 6 31.27 6.86 -15.64
CA ARG A 6 30.88 8.27 -15.55
C ARG A 6 29.34 8.31 -15.70
N ARG A 7 28.61 8.70 -14.66
CA ARG A 7 27.19 9.00 -14.76
C ARG A 7 27.02 10.11 -15.81
N ARG A 8 26.21 9.80 -16.82
CA ARG A 8 25.88 10.79 -17.87
C ARG A 8 24.55 11.43 -17.47
N TRP A 9 24.52 12.74 -17.46
CA TRP A 9 23.26 13.46 -17.39
C TRP A 9 22.51 13.28 -18.71
N VAL A 10 21.29 12.78 -18.64
CA VAL A 10 20.37 12.67 -19.77
C VAL A 10 19.19 13.58 -19.47
N GLU A 11 19.04 14.61 -20.29
CA GLU A 11 17.90 15.50 -20.20
C GLU A 11 16.70 14.83 -20.87
N THR A 12 15.58 14.71 -20.13
CA THR A 12 14.31 14.26 -20.71
C THR A 12 13.83 15.33 -21.69
N ALA A 13 13.64 14.95 -22.95
CA ALA A 13 13.10 15.86 -23.95
C ALA A 13 11.71 16.37 -23.51
N ALA A 14 11.55 17.69 -23.53
CA ALA A 14 10.27 18.34 -23.37
C ALA A 14 9.90 19.04 -24.68
N ASP A 15 8.64 18.97 -25.05
CA ASP A 15 8.12 19.78 -26.14
C ASP A 15 8.22 21.27 -25.76
N ALA A 16 9.04 22.01 -26.48
CA ALA A 16 9.34 23.42 -26.19
C ALA A 16 8.09 24.31 -26.41
N ASP A 17 7.28 24.01 -27.41
CA ASP A 17 6.07 24.76 -27.72
C ASP A 17 4.99 24.50 -26.66
N ALA A 18 4.80 23.25 -26.25
CA ALA A 18 3.92 22.90 -25.14
C ALA A 18 4.36 23.57 -23.82
N ALA A 19 5.67 23.58 -23.53
CA ALA A 19 6.20 24.25 -22.34
C ALA A 19 5.97 25.78 -22.39
N ALA A 20 6.15 26.41 -23.53
CA ALA A 20 5.89 27.84 -23.70
C ALA A 20 4.38 28.18 -23.55
N GLN A 21 3.49 27.33 -24.13
CA GLN A 21 2.04 27.48 -23.98
C GLN A 21 1.62 27.34 -22.51
N LEU A 22 2.12 26.32 -21.78
CA LEU A 22 1.86 26.14 -20.35
C LEU A 22 2.32 27.34 -19.53
N ALA A 23 3.52 27.87 -19.81
CA ALA A 23 4.06 29.04 -19.10
C ALA A 23 3.13 30.25 -19.27
N GLY A 24 2.67 30.51 -20.49
CA GLY A 24 1.76 31.62 -20.80
C GLY A 24 0.36 31.43 -20.23
N ALA A 25 -0.25 30.23 -20.44
CA ALA A 25 -1.62 29.94 -20.02
C ALA A 25 -1.81 29.91 -18.49
N LEU A 26 -0.81 29.40 -17.76
CA LEU A 26 -0.91 29.19 -16.31
C LEU A 26 -0.06 30.18 -15.49
N GLY A 27 0.63 31.13 -16.12
CA GLY A 27 1.51 32.07 -15.44
C GLY A 27 2.69 31.39 -14.73
N LEU A 28 3.19 30.29 -15.27
CA LEU A 28 4.26 29.51 -14.65
C LEU A 28 5.64 30.00 -15.06
N HIS A 29 6.60 29.82 -14.13
CA HIS A 29 8.00 30.00 -14.52
C HIS A 29 8.38 29.01 -15.64
N PRO A 30 9.12 29.41 -16.70
CA PRO A 30 9.44 28.55 -17.86
C PRO A 30 10.04 27.18 -17.49
N LEU A 31 10.89 27.11 -16.44
CA LEU A 31 11.45 25.85 -15.96
C LEU A 31 10.39 24.92 -15.38
N ALA A 32 9.39 25.46 -14.65
CA ALA A 32 8.30 24.66 -14.10
C ALA A 32 7.42 24.09 -15.22
N ALA A 33 7.07 24.92 -16.21
CA ALA A 33 6.32 24.50 -17.38
C ALA A 33 7.05 23.41 -18.18
N ARG A 34 8.38 23.56 -18.37
CA ARG A 34 9.22 22.55 -19.02
C ARG A 34 9.23 21.21 -18.26
N VAL A 35 9.32 21.25 -16.92
CA VAL A 35 9.26 20.03 -16.10
C VAL A 35 7.89 19.35 -16.22
N LEU A 36 6.81 20.11 -16.25
CA LEU A 36 5.45 19.56 -16.44
C LEU A 36 5.32 18.91 -17.82
N ALA A 37 5.72 19.60 -18.89
CA ALA A 37 5.70 19.06 -20.25
C ALA A 37 6.55 17.79 -20.38
N ALA A 38 7.77 17.77 -19.80
CA ALA A 38 8.64 16.59 -19.77
C ALA A 38 8.05 15.40 -19.00
N ARG A 39 7.10 15.63 -18.11
CA ARG A 39 6.36 14.61 -17.36
C ARG A 39 5.03 14.21 -18.00
N GLY A 40 4.75 14.69 -19.22
CA GLY A 40 3.54 14.35 -19.97
C GLY A 40 2.35 15.27 -19.73
N HIS A 41 2.48 16.31 -18.88
CA HIS A 41 1.43 17.33 -18.68
C HIS A 41 1.60 18.44 -19.71
N ALA A 42 1.29 18.17 -20.97
CA ALA A 42 1.43 19.13 -22.08
C ALA A 42 0.19 20.02 -22.28
N ASP A 43 -0.99 19.57 -21.85
CA ASP A 43 -2.24 20.32 -21.89
C ASP A 43 -2.38 21.23 -20.66
N ALA A 44 -2.86 22.47 -20.85
CA ALA A 44 -2.99 23.44 -19.76
C ALA A 44 -4.03 23.04 -18.72
N GLY A 45 -5.13 22.40 -19.13
CA GLY A 45 -6.17 21.93 -18.22
C GLY A 45 -5.67 20.77 -17.36
N ASP A 46 -4.96 19.80 -17.96
CA ASP A 46 -4.34 18.68 -17.25
C ASP A 46 -3.26 19.16 -16.27
N ALA A 47 -2.36 20.06 -16.73
CA ALA A 47 -1.34 20.65 -15.87
C ALA A 47 -1.94 21.45 -14.70
N GLN A 48 -3.02 22.20 -14.93
CA GLN A 48 -3.75 22.91 -13.89
C GLN A 48 -4.37 21.95 -12.88
N ALA A 49 -5.03 20.89 -13.35
CA ALA A 49 -5.62 19.85 -12.49
C ALA A 49 -4.53 19.16 -11.63
N PHE A 50 -3.39 18.81 -12.24
CA PHE A 50 -2.24 18.24 -11.54
C PHE A 50 -1.68 19.17 -10.45
N LEU A 51 -1.56 20.46 -10.72
CA LEU A 51 -1.07 21.45 -9.77
C LEU A 51 -2.08 21.76 -8.66
N ALA A 52 -3.35 21.92 -9.02
CA ALA A 52 -4.43 22.24 -8.09
C ALA A 52 -4.75 21.07 -7.15
N ALA A 53 -4.86 19.85 -7.67
CA ALA A 53 -5.15 18.62 -6.97
C ALA A 53 -6.22 18.80 -5.87
N ARG A 54 -7.44 19.24 -6.25
CA ARG A 54 -8.51 19.58 -5.30
C ARG A 54 -9.29 18.34 -4.90
N LEU A 55 -9.77 18.27 -3.63
CA LEU A 55 -10.58 17.14 -3.15
C LEU A 55 -11.90 16.96 -3.91
N GLU A 56 -12.46 18.05 -4.41
CA GLU A 56 -13.68 18.04 -5.21
C GLU A 56 -13.49 17.39 -6.60
N ASP A 57 -12.25 17.29 -7.07
CA ASP A 57 -11.90 16.65 -8.33
C ASP A 57 -11.69 15.12 -8.19
N LEU A 58 -11.89 14.56 -6.99
CA LEU A 58 -11.86 13.10 -6.81
C LEU A 58 -12.96 12.46 -7.67
N PRO A 59 -12.64 11.39 -8.42
CA PRO A 59 -13.64 10.68 -9.21
C PRO A 59 -14.78 10.13 -8.37
N ASP A 60 -16.00 10.09 -8.94
CA ASP A 60 -17.14 9.47 -8.26
C ASP A 60 -16.87 7.98 -8.02
N PRO A 61 -16.88 7.53 -6.74
CA PRO A 61 -16.69 6.11 -6.40
C PRO A 61 -17.66 5.17 -7.12
N ALA A 62 -18.87 5.64 -7.47
CA ALA A 62 -19.87 4.84 -8.15
C ALA A 62 -19.42 4.34 -9.55
N SER A 63 -18.42 5.00 -10.16
CA SER A 63 -17.83 4.58 -11.42
C SER A 63 -16.93 3.33 -11.30
N MET A 64 -16.56 2.94 -10.08
CA MET A 64 -15.76 1.73 -9.86
C MET A 64 -16.64 0.48 -9.95
N LYS A 65 -16.22 -0.46 -10.80
CA LYS A 65 -16.92 -1.74 -10.97
C LYS A 65 -17.02 -2.49 -9.63
N GLY A 66 -18.21 -2.98 -9.30
CA GLY A 66 -18.49 -3.67 -8.03
C GLY A 66 -18.87 -2.77 -6.87
N MET A 67 -18.72 -1.43 -6.97
CA MET A 67 -18.96 -0.51 -5.86
C MET A 67 -20.36 -0.62 -5.28
N ALA A 68 -21.40 -0.64 -6.10
CA ALA A 68 -22.78 -0.73 -5.64
C ALA A 68 -23.03 -2.04 -4.84
N ALA A 69 -22.50 -3.17 -5.32
CA ALA A 69 -22.63 -4.46 -4.64
C ALA A 69 -21.86 -4.51 -3.31
N ALA A 70 -20.64 -3.95 -3.27
CA ALA A 70 -19.83 -3.85 -2.06
C ALA A 70 -20.52 -2.99 -0.99
N VAL A 71 -21.01 -1.82 -1.38
CA VAL A 71 -21.73 -0.90 -0.48
C VAL A 71 -22.99 -1.56 0.07
N GLU A 72 -23.77 -2.22 -0.78
CA GLU A 72 -25.01 -2.89 -0.37
C GLU A 72 -24.73 -4.07 0.58
N ARG A 73 -23.67 -4.87 0.31
CA ARG A 73 -23.31 -5.99 1.19
C ARG A 73 -22.83 -5.51 2.56
N LEU A 74 -21.98 -4.49 2.59
CA LEU A 74 -21.50 -3.88 3.84
C LEU A 74 -22.65 -3.24 4.63
N ARG A 75 -23.53 -2.49 3.95
CA ARG A 75 -24.70 -1.87 4.58
C ARG A 75 -25.58 -2.92 5.26
N ARG A 76 -25.90 -4.01 4.56
CA ARG A 76 -26.70 -5.12 5.13
C ARG A 76 -26.01 -5.73 6.35
N ALA A 77 -24.70 -5.97 6.30
CA ALA A 77 -23.96 -6.50 7.43
C ALA A 77 -24.04 -5.57 8.66
N ILE A 78 -23.86 -4.26 8.45
CA ILE A 78 -23.97 -3.26 9.53
C ILE A 78 -25.38 -3.21 10.13
N GLU A 79 -26.42 -3.27 9.30
CA GLU A 79 -27.81 -3.21 9.75
C GLU A 79 -28.25 -4.48 10.48
N ALA A 80 -27.77 -5.65 10.00
CA ALA A 80 -28.05 -6.95 10.62
C ALA A 80 -27.17 -7.26 11.84
N GLY A 81 -26.18 -6.42 12.15
CA GLY A 81 -25.24 -6.70 13.24
C GLY A 81 -24.31 -7.88 12.98
N GLU A 82 -24.04 -8.19 11.71
CA GLU A 82 -23.11 -9.26 11.36
C GLU A 82 -21.68 -8.90 11.78
N ARG A 83 -20.93 -9.89 12.27
CA ARG A 83 -19.49 -9.72 12.53
C ARG A 83 -18.73 -9.65 11.22
N ILE A 84 -17.95 -8.58 11.04
CA ILE A 84 -17.17 -8.27 9.84
C ILE A 84 -15.69 -8.45 10.15
N ALA A 85 -14.97 -9.23 9.33
CA ALA A 85 -13.52 -9.29 9.38
C ALA A 85 -12.91 -8.36 8.32
N CYS A 86 -12.02 -7.47 8.75
CA CYS A 86 -11.12 -6.72 7.88
C CYS A 86 -9.80 -7.49 7.81
N TYR A 87 -9.56 -8.17 6.69
CA TYR A 87 -8.39 -9.00 6.44
C TYR A 87 -7.42 -8.25 5.55
N GLY A 88 -6.32 -7.76 6.08
CA GLY A 88 -5.33 -6.98 5.33
C GLY A 88 -4.06 -7.75 5.00
N ASP A 89 -3.31 -7.28 3.99
CA ASP A 89 -1.93 -7.69 3.82
C ASP A 89 -1.04 -7.08 4.91
N TYR A 90 0.19 -7.59 5.03
CA TYR A 90 1.14 -7.26 6.10
C TYR A 90 1.99 -6.01 5.83
N ASP A 91 1.90 -5.39 4.66
CA ASP A 91 2.63 -4.16 4.35
C ASP A 91 1.84 -2.90 4.72
N VAL A 92 2.43 -1.72 4.45
CA VAL A 92 1.81 -0.45 4.85
C VAL A 92 0.47 -0.22 4.18
N ASP A 93 0.29 -0.64 2.91
CA ASP A 93 -0.98 -0.44 2.20
C ASP A 93 -2.08 -1.33 2.80
N GLY A 94 -1.80 -2.62 3.01
CA GLY A 94 -2.72 -3.53 3.69
C GLY A 94 -3.03 -3.10 5.13
N VAL A 95 -2.01 -2.71 5.91
CA VAL A 95 -2.16 -2.23 7.30
C VAL A 95 -3.00 -0.96 7.37
N THR A 96 -2.73 0.03 6.51
CA THR A 96 -3.50 1.29 6.51
C THR A 96 -4.91 1.10 5.98
N SER A 97 -5.12 0.25 4.97
CA SER A 97 -6.43 -0.14 4.46
C SER A 97 -7.27 -0.80 5.55
N THR A 98 -6.67 -1.72 6.31
CA THR A 98 -7.32 -2.41 7.42
C THR A 98 -7.71 -1.44 8.53
N ALA A 99 -6.79 -0.58 8.96
CA ALA A 99 -7.06 0.42 9.98
C ALA A 99 -8.13 1.43 9.52
N LEU A 100 -8.09 1.85 8.27
CA LEU A 100 -9.03 2.78 7.67
C LEU A 100 -10.46 2.21 7.66
N LEU A 101 -10.64 1.00 7.11
CA LEU A 101 -11.94 0.35 7.03
C LEU A 101 -12.48 -0.01 8.41
N ALA A 102 -11.67 -0.67 9.25
CA ALA A 102 -12.09 -1.08 10.59
C ALA A 102 -12.47 0.12 11.48
N GLY A 103 -11.70 1.19 11.42
CA GLY A 103 -12.00 2.43 12.16
C GLY A 103 -13.33 3.04 11.74
N PHE A 104 -13.60 3.12 10.43
CA PHE A 104 -14.87 3.62 9.92
C PHE A 104 -16.05 2.72 10.31
N LEU A 105 -15.93 1.40 10.12
CA LEU A 105 -17.00 0.46 10.44
C LEU A 105 -17.35 0.45 11.92
N ARG A 106 -16.34 0.52 12.82
CA ARG A 106 -16.55 0.67 14.27
C ARG A 106 -17.28 1.96 14.60
N ALA A 107 -16.90 3.09 13.99
CA ALA A 107 -17.60 4.36 14.16
C ALA A 107 -19.04 4.31 13.63
N ALA A 108 -19.31 3.53 12.57
CA ALA A 108 -20.65 3.26 12.07
C ALA A 108 -21.43 2.26 12.95
N GLY A 109 -20.84 1.71 14.03
CA GLY A 109 -21.46 0.81 14.99
C GLY A 109 -21.54 -0.65 14.51
N ALA A 110 -20.58 -1.10 13.71
CA ALA A 110 -20.43 -2.50 13.31
C ALA A 110 -19.57 -3.30 14.32
N ASP A 111 -19.82 -4.60 14.44
CA ASP A 111 -18.91 -5.55 15.11
C ASP A 111 -17.79 -5.92 14.14
N VAL A 112 -16.54 -5.51 14.47
CA VAL A 112 -15.41 -5.61 13.56
C VAL A 112 -14.20 -6.24 14.23
N VAL A 113 -13.70 -7.30 13.59
CA VAL A 113 -12.40 -7.91 13.90
C VAL A 113 -11.40 -7.56 12.79
N THR A 114 -10.13 -7.44 13.14
CA THR A 114 -9.05 -7.25 12.18
C THR A 114 -8.14 -8.47 12.16
N TYR A 115 -7.68 -8.85 10.99
CA TYR A 115 -6.75 -9.95 10.79
C TYR A 115 -5.66 -9.55 9.79
N VAL A 116 -4.42 -9.83 10.13
CA VAL A 116 -3.28 -9.69 9.23
C VAL A 116 -2.49 -10.99 9.30
N PRO A 117 -2.24 -11.70 8.19
CA PRO A 117 -1.54 -12.97 8.21
C PRO A 117 -0.06 -12.79 8.59
N HIS A 118 0.48 -13.77 9.29
CA HIS A 118 1.89 -13.79 9.63
C HIS A 118 2.72 -14.24 8.43
N ARG A 119 3.47 -13.31 7.82
CA ARG A 119 4.22 -13.52 6.56
C ARG A 119 5.07 -14.77 6.50
N LEU A 120 5.76 -15.12 7.58
CA LEU A 120 6.70 -16.24 7.62
C LEU A 120 5.99 -17.58 7.82
N VAL A 121 4.87 -17.61 8.53
CA VAL A 121 4.12 -18.82 8.90
C VAL A 121 2.96 -19.08 7.94
N GLU A 122 2.16 -18.04 7.62
CA GLU A 122 0.93 -18.18 6.84
C GLU A 122 1.13 -17.78 5.36
N GLY A 123 2.21 -17.06 5.05
CA GLY A 123 2.51 -16.62 3.69
C GLY A 123 1.86 -15.30 3.31
N TYR A 124 1.69 -15.09 2.00
CA TYR A 124 1.06 -13.90 1.41
C TYR A 124 -0.41 -14.16 1.10
N GLY A 125 -1.25 -13.16 1.34
CA GLY A 125 -2.63 -13.14 0.91
C GLY A 125 -3.58 -13.95 1.80
N LEU A 126 -4.78 -14.21 1.28
CA LEU A 126 -5.80 -14.97 1.97
C LEU A 126 -5.41 -16.45 2.05
N ASN A 127 -5.60 -17.08 3.20
CA ASN A 127 -5.35 -18.51 3.40
C ASN A 127 -6.55 -19.20 4.08
N VAL A 128 -6.72 -20.50 3.79
CA VAL A 128 -7.88 -21.29 4.25
C VAL A 128 -7.92 -21.41 5.77
N ALA A 129 -6.77 -21.60 6.44
CA ALA A 129 -6.72 -21.73 7.88
C ALA A 129 -7.23 -20.45 8.60
N ALA A 130 -6.86 -19.28 8.10
CA ALA A 130 -7.37 -18.01 8.60
C ALA A 130 -8.89 -17.88 8.34
N VAL A 131 -9.39 -18.31 7.19
CA VAL A 131 -10.82 -18.31 6.85
C VAL A 131 -11.59 -19.22 7.82
N GLU A 132 -11.11 -20.44 8.08
CA GLU A 132 -11.71 -21.39 9.03
C GLU A 132 -11.76 -20.79 10.44
N LYS A 133 -10.68 -20.19 10.90
CA LYS A 133 -10.63 -19.50 12.19
C LYS A 133 -11.67 -18.38 12.27
N LEU A 134 -11.72 -17.50 11.27
CA LEU A 134 -12.69 -16.40 11.25
C LEU A 134 -14.14 -16.89 11.22
N ALA A 135 -14.42 -17.98 10.49
CA ALA A 135 -15.72 -18.63 10.49
C ALA A 135 -16.08 -19.14 11.89
N GLY A 136 -15.14 -19.81 12.58
CA GLY A 136 -15.29 -20.27 13.96
C GLY A 136 -15.51 -19.13 14.96
N ASP A 137 -14.90 -17.96 14.72
CA ASP A 137 -15.09 -16.74 15.51
C ASP A 137 -16.43 -16.01 15.22
N GLY A 138 -17.28 -16.58 14.38
CA GLY A 138 -18.62 -16.08 14.06
C GLY A 138 -18.66 -14.95 13.02
N VAL A 139 -17.61 -14.77 12.25
CA VAL A 139 -17.58 -13.83 11.11
C VAL A 139 -18.59 -14.27 10.05
N ARG A 140 -19.30 -13.31 9.45
CA ARG A 140 -20.24 -13.50 8.34
C ARG A 140 -19.86 -12.77 7.07
N LEU A 141 -19.07 -11.73 7.21
CA LEU A 141 -18.54 -10.98 6.08
C LEU A 141 -17.02 -10.81 6.22
N LEU A 142 -16.30 -11.31 5.24
CA LEU A 142 -14.87 -11.14 5.08
C LEU A 142 -14.61 -10.01 4.06
N VAL A 143 -13.89 -8.97 4.46
CA VAL A 143 -13.41 -7.93 3.55
C VAL A 143 -11.90 -8.06 3.43
N THR A 144 -11.41 -8.48 2.27
CA THR A 144 -9.96 -8.52 2.02
C THR A 144 -9.48 -7.16 1.54
N LEU A 145 -8.29 -6.76 1.96
CA LEU A 145 -7.71 -5.44 1.77
C LEU A 145 -6.26 -5.60 1.32
N ASP A 146 -5.96 -5.09 0.12
CA ASP A 146 -4.64 -5.22 -0.51
C ASP A 146 -4.24 -6.66 -0.83
N CYS A 147 -5.22 -7.53 -0.93
CA CYS A 147 -5.09 -8.93 -1.32
C CYS A 147 -6.44 -9.52 -1.73
N GLY A 148 -6.42 -10.73 -2.25
CA GLY A 148 -7.64 -11.49 -2.48
C GLY A 148 -8.06 -11.60 -3.95
N ILE A 149 -7.58 -10.75 -4.84
CA ILE A 149 -7.97 -10.81 -6.27
C ILE A 149 -7.59 -12.15 -6.93
N THR A 150 -6.56 -12.83 -6.45
CA THR A 150 -6.09 -14.13 -6.93
C THR A 150 -6.57 -15.30 -6.06
N ALA A 151 -7.32 -15.05 -4.98
CA ALA A 151 -7.69 -16.04 -3.96
C ALA A 151 -9.01 -16.76 -4.27
N ALA A 152 -9.18 -17.29 -5.49
CA ALA A 152 -10.43 -17.91 -5.91
C ALA A 152 -10.77 -19.17 -5.09
N SER A 153 -9.78 -19.96 -4.69
CA SER A 153 -9.95 -21.16 -3.84
C SER A 153 -10.35 -20.79 -2.40
N GLU A 154 -9.71 -19.80 -1.82
CA GLU A 154 -9.93 -19.34 -0.45
C GLU A 154 -11.29 -18.66 -0.30
N VAL A 155 -11.70 -17.86 -1.29
CA VAL A 155 -13.05 -17.25 -1.33
C VAL A 155 -14.13 -18.33 -1.47
N ARG A 156 -13.87 -19.38 -2.25
CA ARG A 156 -14.78 -20.53 -2.35
C ARG A 156 -14.88 -21.30 -1.01
N ALA A 157 -13.75 -21.47 -0.32
CA ALA A 157 -13.75 -22.07 1.02
C ALA A 157 -14.52 -21.19 2.03
N ALA A 158 -14.36 -19.86 1.97
CA ALA A 158 -15.14 -18.93 2.80
C ALA A 158 -16.64 -19.09 2.56
N ALA A 159 -17.08 -19.15 1.30
CA ALA A 159 -18.49 -19.36 0.96
C ALA A 159 -19.03 -20.70 1.48
N ALA A 160 -18.24 -21.77 1.41
CA ALA A 160 -18.62 -23.09 1.96
C ALA A 160 -18.80 -23.08 3.49
N LEU A 161 -18.13 -22.17 4.19
CA LEU A 161 -18.25 -21.94 5.64
C LEU A 161 -19.30 -20.88 6.00
N GLY A 162 -20.04 -20.36 5.01
CA GLY A 162 -21.09 -19.37 5.21
C GLY A 162 -20.62 -17.94 5.41
N LEU A 163 -19.41 -17.62 4.95
CA LEU A 163 -18.87 -16.26 4.89
C LEU A 163 -19.04 -15.69 3.49
N ASP A 164 -19.66 -14.53 3.37
CA ASP A 164 -19.54 -13.73 2.15
C ASP A 164 -18.18 -13.03 2.12
N ALA A 165 -17.65 -12.80 0.91
CA ALA A 165 -16.41 -12.06 0.71
C ALA A 165 -16.63 -10.79 -0.11
N VAL A 166 -15.96 -9.70 0.28
CA VAL A 166 -15.77 -8.49 -0.52
C VAL A 166 -14.27 -8.30 -0.71
N VAL A 167 -13.81 -8.25 -1.96
CA VAL A 167 -12.39 -8.07 -2.28
C VAL A 167 -12.12 -6.62 -2.61
N VAL A 168 -11.19 -6.00 -1.89
CA VAL A 168 -10.68 -4.63 -2.14
C VAL A 168 -9.20 -4.73 -2.43
N ASP A 169 -8.84 -4.65 -3.70
CA ASP A 169 -7.49 -4.95 -4.18
C ASP A 169 -7.11 -4.04 -5.36
N HIS A 170 -5.84 -3.96 -5.67
CA HIS A 170 -5.32 -3.21 -6.83
C HIS A 170 -4.29 -4.02 -7.65
N HIS A 171 -3.97 -5.22 -7.22
CA HIS A 171 -3.03 -6.09 -7.91
C HIS A 171 -3.55 -6.56 -9.29
N THR A 172 -2.66 -7.14 -10.08
CA THR A 172 -2.99 -7.64 -11.42
C THR A 172 -4.15 -8.63 -11.37
N VAL A 173 -5.15 -8.37 -12.20
CA VAL A 173 -6.38 -9.17 -12.26
C VAL A 173 -6.10 -10.48 -12.99
N PRO A 174 -6.35 -11.65 -12.37
CA PRO A 174 -6.18 -12.94 -13.00
C PRO A 174 -7.29 -13.24 -14.03
N VAL A 175 -7.11 -14.33 -14.80
CA VAL A 175 -8.14 -14.80 -15.74
C VAL A 175 -9.38 -15.28 -14.98
N GLU A 176 -9.19 -16.04 -13.90
CA GLU A 176 -10.26 -16.51 -13.02
C GLU A 176 -10.39 -15.58 -11.82
N LEU A 177 -11.52 -14.90 -11.71
CA LEU A 177 -11.84 -14.05 -10.58
C LEU A 177 -12.43 -14.86 -9.42
N PRO A 178 -12.17 -14.49 -8.16
CA PRO A 178 -12.84 -15.09 -7.00
C PRO A 178 -14.35 -14.83 -7.06
N ALA A 179 -15.15 -15.84 -6.67
CA ALA A 179 -16.60 -15.75 -6.61
C ALA A 179 -17.06 -14.98 -5.35
N ALA A 180 -16.60 -13.75 -5.20
CA ALA A 180 -16.93 -12.86 -4.10
C ALA A 180 -18.25 -12.13 -4.33
N ALA A 181 -18.90 -11.67 -3.25
CA ALA A 181 -20.10 -10.86 -3.31
C ALA A 181 -19.86 -9.52 -4.05
N ALA A 182 -18.65 -8.98 -3.95
CA ALA A 182 -18.17 -7.87 -4.75
C ALA A 182 -16.65 -7.86 -4.85
N ILE A 183 -16.14 -7.32 -5.95
CA ILE A 183 -14.71 -7.08 -6.19
C ILE A 183 -14.53 -5.61 -6.56
N LEU A 184 -13.72 -4.91 -5.77
CA LEU A 184 -13.27 -3.55 -6.03
C LEU A 184 -11.79 -3.61 -6.43
N ASN A 185 -11.54 -3.49 -7.72
CA ASN A 185 -10.20 -3.38 -8.29
C ASN A 185 -10.30 -2.55 -9.58
N PRO A 186 -9.59 -1.42 -9.67
CA PRO A 186 -9.65 -0.53 -10.83
C PRO A 186 -9.21 -1.18 -12.15
N HIS A 187 -8.37 -2.23 -12.07
CA HIS A 187 -7.85 -2.95 -13.25
C HIS A 187 -8.85 -3.96 -13.84
N GLN A 188 -10.01 -4.20 -13.22
CA GLN A 188 -11.01 -5.09 -13.77
C GLN A 188 -11.44 -4.65 -15.18
N ALA A 189 -11.61 -5.59 -16.09
CA ALA A 189 -12.18 -5.34 -17.40
C ALA A 189 -13.55 -4.65 -17.28
N GLY A 190 -13.74 -3.54 -18.01
CA GLY A 190 -14.96 -2.72 -17.96
C GLY A 190 -15.12 -1.85 -16.72
N CYS A 191 -14.11 -1.71 -15.86
CA CYS A 191 -14.15 -0.73 -14.78
C CYS A 191 -13.99 0.68 -15.35
N ALA A 192 -14.93 1.57 -15.04
CA ALA A 192 -14.94 2.96 -15.54
C ALA A 192 -14.20 3.94 -14.61
N TYR A 193 -13.67 3.50 -13.47
CA TYR A 193 -12.93 4.37 -12.56
C TYR A 193 -11.63 4.86 -13.24
N PRO A 194 -11.39 6.18 -13.32
CA PRO A 194 -10.36 6.73 -14.21
C PRO A 194 -8.92 6.46 -13.74
N THR A 195 -8.66 6.46 -12.42
CA THR A 195 -7.33 6.19 -11.86
C THR A 195 -7.17 4.68 -11.66
N LYS A 196 -6.44 4.03 -12.58
CA LYS A 196 -6.23 2.58 -12.53
C LYS A 196 -5.25 2.18 -11.43
N ASP A 197 -4.19 2.94 -11.26
CA ASP A 197 -3.09 2.65 -10.33
C ASP A 197 -3.36 3.18 -8.90
N LEU A 198 -4.62 3.06 -8.41
CA LEU A 198 -4.87 3.34 -6.99
C LEU A 198 -4.17 2.31 -6.13
N ALA A 199 -3.56 2.73 -5.02
CA ALA A 199 -3.22 1.82 -3.93
C ALA A 199 -4.49 1.25 -3.27
N ALA A 200 -4.41 0.11 -2.60
CA ALA A 200 -5.58 -0.50 -1.97
C ALA A 200 -6.23 0.41 -0.91
N VAL A 201 -5.45 1.21 -0.19
CA VAL A 201 -5.99 2.22 0.73
C VAL A 201 -6.78 3.31 0.00
N GLY A 202 -6.40 3.65 -1.23
CA GLY A 202 -7.16 4.56 -2.10
C GLY A 202 -8.48 3.95 -2.57
N VAL A 203 -8.48 2.66 -2.92
CA VAL A 203 -9.70 1.89 -3.25
C VAL A 203 -10.61 1.80 -2.02
N THR A 204 -10.04 1.51 -0.85
CA THR A 204 -10.75 1.50 0.44
C THR A 204 -11.37 2.86 0.75
N PHE A 205 -10.65 3.95 0.52
CA PHE A 205 -11.17 5.30 0.72
C PHE A 205 -12.35 5.61 -0.20
N ALA A 206 -12.27 5.20 -1.49
CA ALA A 206 -13.38 5.33 -2.43
C ALA A 206 -14.61 4.53 -1.96
N LEU A 207 -14.41 3.30 -1.45
CA LEU A 207 -15.47 2.51 -0.83
C LEU A 207 -16.12 3.24 0.36
N LEU A 208 -15.31 3.85 1.23
CA LEU A 208 -15.82 4.59 2.38
C LEU A 208 -16.59 5.85 1.98
N MET A 209 -16.20 6.55 0.91
CA MET A 209 -16.98 7.68 0.38
C MET A 209 -18.39 7.23 -0.03
N ALA A 210 -18.50 6.12 -0.76
CA ALA A 210 -19.78 5.57 -1.21
C ALA A 210 -20.61 5.01 -0.05
N LEU A 211 -19.99 4.21 0.84
CA LEU A 211 -20.66 3.61 1.99
C LEU A 211 -21.17 4.68 2.97
N ARG A 212 -20.37 5.70 3.27
CA ARG A 212 -20.79 6.82 4.11
C ARG A 212 -22.02 7.53 3.55
N ARG A 213 -22.06 7.79 2.22
CA ARG A 213 -23.22 8.36 1.55
C ARG A 213 -24.46 7.49 1.75
N ALA A 214 -24.36 6.19 1.47
CA ALA A 214 -25.46 5.24 1.62
C ALA A 214 -25.98 5.14 3.07
N LEU A 215 -25.08 5.11 4.06
CA LEU A 215 -25.45 5.07 5.47
C LEU A 215 -26.11 6.37 5.94
N ARG A 216 -25.67 7.54 5.43
CA ARG A 216 -26.28 8.85 5.70
C ARG A 216 -27.71 8.90 5.17
N GLU A 217 -27.94 8.48 3.93
CA GLU A 217 -29.25 8.43 3.29
C GLU A 217 -30.23 7.55 4.05
N ARG A 218 -29.74 6.55 4.78
CA ARG A 218 -30.52 5.65 5.66
C ARG A 218 -30.65 6.16 7.11
N GLY A 219 -30.15 7.36 7.40
CA GLY A 219 -30.24 7.94 8.74
C GLY A 219 -29.38 7.24 9.81
N ARG A 220 -28.30 6.54 9.38
CA ARG A 220 -27.41 5.80 10.32
C ARG A 220 -26.66 6.74 11.28
N PHE A 221 -26.41 7.96 10.88
CA PHE A 221 -25.68 8.96 11.65
C PHE A 221 -26.61 9.98 12.30
N GLY A 222 -26.23 10.46 13.48
CA GLY A 222 -27.02 11.42 14.26
C GLY A 222 -26.27 11.83 15.53
N ALA A 223 -26.96 12.44 16.50
CA ALA A 223 -26.33 12.95 17.71
C ALA A 223 -25.60 11.87 18.54
N SER A 224 -26.16 10.65 18.62
CA SER A 224 -25.57 9.53 19.35
C SER A 224 -24.49 8.78 18.57
N ARG A 225 -24.41 8.99 17.24
CA ARG A 225 -23.42 8.38 16.35
C ARG A 225 -23.04 9.40 15.29
N PRO A 226 -22.04 10.24 15.56
CA PRO A 226 -21.62 11.27 14.62
C PRO A 226 -21.08 10.65 13.33
N GLU A 227 -21.34 11.33 12.21
CA GLU A 227 -20.84 10.92 10.91
C GLU A 227 -19.31 11.03 10.86
N PRO A 228 -18.57 9.97 10.48
CA PRO A 228 -17.12 10.02 10.40
C PRO A 228 -16.63 11.05 9.37
N ASN A 229 -15.66 11.86 9.77
CA ASN A 229 -15.01 12.84 8.89
C ASN A 229 -13.90 12.15 8.08
N LEU A 230 -14.17 11.84 6.82
CA LEU A 230 -13.19 11.17 5.96
C LEU A 230 -11.95 12.03 5.64
N LYS A 231 -12.00 13.36 5.82
CA LYS A 231 -10.80 14.21 5.63
C LYS A 231 -9.73 13.90 6.68
N GLU A 232 -10.12 13.52 7.88
CA GLU A 232 -9.18 13.12 8.93
C GLU A 232 -8.51 11.78 8.62
N ALA A 233 -9.20 10.91 7.87
CA ALA A 233 -8.69 9.60 7.48
C ALA A 233 -7.67 9.67 6.32
N LEU A 234 -7.51 10.82 5.68
CA LEU A 234 -6.52 11.01 4.61
C LEU A 234 -5.08 10.84 5.09
N ASP A 235 -4.81 10.96 6.39
CA ASP A 235 -3.51 10.66 6.99
C ASP A 235 -3.09 9.20 6.72
N LEU A 236 -4.00 8.24 6.90
CA LEU A 236 -3.77 6.83 6.60
C LEU A 236 -3.65 6.58 5.10
N VAL A 237 -4.48 7.27 4.30
CA VAL A 237 -4.46 7.14 2.84
C VAL A 237 -3.12 7.59 2.28
N ALA A 238 -2.54 8.69 2.77
CA ALA A 238 -1.21 9.12 2.33
C ALA A 238 -0.11 8.14 2.75
N LEU A 239 -0.21 7.54 3.96
CA LEU A 239 0.77 6.55 4.42
C LEU A 239 0.80 5.34 3.48
N GLY A 240 -0.33 4.70 3.20
CA GLY A 240 -0.40 3.53 2.32
C GLY A 240 -0.02 3.87 0.89
N THR A 241 -0.67 4.87 0.28
CA THR A 241 -0.42 5.24 -1.12
C THR A 241 1.05 5.57 -1.42
N VAL A 242 1.73 6.30 -0.52
CA VAL A 242 3.15 6.63 -0.72
C VAL A 242 4.05 5.42 -0.49
N ALA A 243 3.73 4.57 0.49
CA ALA A 243 4.55 3.41 0.83
C ALA A 243 4.45 2.30 -0.22
N ASP A 244 3.32 2.17 -0.90
CA ASP A 244 3.08 1.23 -2.00
C ASP A 244 3.77 1.64 -3.32
N VAL A 245 4.29 2.89 -3.38
CA VAL A 245 5.07 3.41 -4.51
C VAL A 245 4.25 3.50 -5.82
N VAL A 246 2.94 3.59 -5.76
CA VAL A 246 2.09 3.82 -6.94
C VAL A 246 2.33 5.21 -7.54
N PRO A 247 2.06 5.41 -8.84
CA PRO A 247 2.17 6.70 -9.49
C PRO A 247 1.31 7.77 -8.80
N LEU A 248 1.93 8.90 -8.42
CA LEU A 248 1.23 10.02 -7.77
C LEU A 248 0.57 10.95 -8.82
N VAL A 249 -0.36 10.37 -9.59
CA VAL A 249 -1.17 11.05 -10.61
C VAL A 249 -2.65 10.85 -10.33
N GLY A 250 -3.53 11.62 -10.99
CA GLY A 250 -4.98 11.49 -10.82
C GLY A 250 -5.42 11.53 -9.35
N ALA A 251 -6.25 10.57 -8.96
CA ALA A 251 -6.75 10.49 -7.57
C ALA A 251 -5.64 10.29 -6.53
N ASN A 252 -4.59 9.49 -6.83
CA ASN A 252 -3.46 9.32 -5.91
C ASN A 252 -2.79 10.64 -5.54
N ARG A 253 -2.61 11.53 -6.54
CA ARG A 253 -2.03 12.85 -6.29
C ARG A 253 -2.90 13.69 -5.37
N ILE A 254 -4.21 13.70 -5.59
CA ILE A 254 -5.16 14.43 -4.76
C ILE A 254 -5.13 13.90 -3.33
N LEU A 255 -5.27 12.58 -3.18
CA LEU A 255 -5.29 11.90 -1.89
C LEU A 255 -3.99 12.13 -1.10
N VAL A 256 -2.83 11.99 -1.76
CA VAL A 256 -1.53 12.19 -1.11
C VAL A 256 -1.30 13.66 -0.75
N ARG A 257 -1.63 14.62 -1.62
CA ARG A 257 -1.50 16.04 -1.30
C ARG A 257 -2.21 16.40 -0.01
N TRP A 258 -3.50 16.11 0.05
CA TRP A 258 -4.34 16.42 1.23
C TRP A 258 -4.01 15.51 2.41
N GLY A 259 -3.63 14.28 2.13
CA GLY A 259 -3.22 13.33 3.17
C GLY A 259 -1.93 13.72 3.86
N LEU A 260 -0.94 14.28 3.17
CA LEU A 260 0.28 14.80 3.80
C LEU A 260 -0.02 16.00 4.73
N GLU A 261 -1.00 16.86 4.38
CA GLU A 261 -1.46 17.92 5.25
C GLU A 261 -2.18 17.35 6.49
N ALA A 262 -3.05 16.35 6.29
CA ALA A 262 -3.73 15.65 7.38
C ALA A 262 -2.71 14.93 8.29
N LEU A 263 -1.72 14.26 7.71
CA LEU A 263 -0.64 13.57 8.43
C LEU A 263 0.19 14.52 9.30
N ALA A 264 0.47 15.74 8.81
CA ALA A 264 1.19 16.76 9.58
C ALA A 264 0.47 17.08 10.90
N ARG A 265 -0.86 17.14 10.87
CA ARG A 265 -1.75 17.59 11.96
C ARG A 265 -2.56 16.45 12.59
N SER A 266 -2.29 15.19 12.23
CA SER A 266 -3.09 14.03 12.67
C SER A 266 -3.28 14.02 14.18
N ALA A 267 -4.52 13.88 14.61
CA ALA A 267 -4.89 13.73 16.01
C ALA A 267 -4.75 12.28 16.52
N ARG A 268 -4.55 11.31 15.61
CA ARG A 268 -4.41 9.89 15.96
C ARG A 268 -3.20 9.67 16.84
N PRO A 269 -3.36 9.08 18.05
CA PRO A 269 -2.22 8.80 18.94
C PRO A 269 -1.14 7.98 18.23
N GLY A 270 -1.51 6.93 17.48
CA GLY A 270 -0.58 6.07 16.76
C GLY A 270 0.24 6.79 15.70
N VAL A 271 -0.38 7.67 14.90
CA VAL A 271 0.33 8.48 13.90
C VAL A 271 1.29 9.47 14.57
N ARG A 272 0.86 10.08 15.69
CA ARG A 272 1.71 11.00 16.45
C ARG A 272 2.92 10.29 17.04
N ALA A 273 2.71 9.12 17.65
CA ALA A 273 3.77 8.28 18.22
C ALA A 273 4.74 7.81 17.12
N LEU A 274 4.24 7.34 15.99
CA LEU A 274 5.06 6.94 14.83
C LEU A 274 5.92 8.10 14.31
N LYS A 275 5.36 9.31 14.19
CA LYS A 275 6.11 10.52 13.81
C LYS A 275 7.18 10.86 14.83
N LYS A 276 6.89 10.75 16.13
CA LYS A 276 7.82 11.02 17.23
C LYS A 276 9.06 10.14 17.14
N VAL A 277 8.91 8.80 17.03
CA VAL A 277 10.04 7.88 16.89
C VAL A 277 10.77 8.04 15.56
N ALA A 278 10.08 8.49 14.51
CA ALA A 278 10.70 8.84 13.24
C ALA A 278 11.40 10.22 13.26
N GLY A 279 11.40 10.97 14.38
CA GLY A 279 12.01 12.29 14.50
C GLY A 279 11.30 13.37 13.66
N ILE A 280 9.98 13.28 13.49
CA ILE A 280 9.15 14.25 12.75
C ILE A 280 8.26 14.97 13.78
N ALA A 281 8.50 16.27 13.96
CA ALA A 281 7.73 17.05 14.92
C ALA A 281 6.23 17.15 14.53
N HIS A 282 5.35 17.18 15.54
CA HIS A 282 3.93 17.38 15.30
C HIS A 282 3.67 18.78 14.74
N GLY A 283 2.74 18.88 13.79
CA GLY A 283 2.38 20.15 13.15
C GLY A 283 3.35 20.62 12.04
N THR A 284 4.51 19.97 11.88
CA THR A 284 5.42 20.29 10.77
C THR A 284 4.95 19.65 9.46
N PRO A 285 5.16 20.29 8.31
CA PRO A 285 4.87 19.68 7.01
C PRO A 285 5.58 18.33 6.87
N VAL A 286 4.85 17.33 6.38
CA VAL A 286 5.38 16.00 6.08
C VAL A 286 5.51 15.84 4.58
N THR A 287 6.61 15.28 4.11
CA THR A 287 6.87 15.02 2.68
C THR A 287 6.64 13.54 2.34
N ALA A 288 6.35 13.25 1.06
CA ALA A 288 6.28 11.86 0.58
C ALA A 288 7.59 11.10 0.86
N GLY A 289 8.76 11.75 0.74
CA GLY A 289 10.05 11.14 1.09
C GLY A 289 10.13 10.72 2.57
N GLN A 290 9.61 11.53 3.49
CA GLN A 290 9.56 11.15 4.91
C GLN A 290 8.59 9.97 5.15
N VAL A 291 7.48 9.92 4.43
CA VAL A 291 6.58 8.76 4.48
C VAL A 291 7.29 7.51 3.97
N GLY A 292 7.85 7.53 2.76
CA GLY A 292 8.46 6.35 2.14
C GLY A 292 9.74 5.86 2.83
N PHE A 293 10.56 6.78 3.40
CA PHE A 293 11.87 6.42 3.95
C PHE A 293 11.95 6.46 5.49
N ARG A 294 10.95 7.00 6.18
CA ARG A 294 10.97 7.10 7.64
C ARG A 294 9.75 6.45 8.31
N LEU A 295 8.52 6.73 7.84
CA LEU A 295 7.31 6.20 8.47
C LEU A 295 7.00 4.78 7.97
N GLY A 296 6.87 4.59 6.66
CA GLY A 296 6.55 3.30 6.04
C GLY A 296 7.47 2.15 6.45
N PRO A 297 8.81 2.32 6.44
CA PRO A 297 9.73 1.26 6.84
C PRO A 297 9.52 0.73 8.27
N ARG A 298 9.04 1.54 9.21
CA ARG A 298 8.73 1.13 10.58
C ARG A 298 7.52 0.21 10.63
N ILE A 299 6.44 0.55 9.92
CA ILE A 299 5.26 -0.31 9.80
C ILE A 299 5.61 -1.62 9.09
N ASN A 300 6.35 -1.54 7.97
CA ASN A 300 6.78 -2.70 7.20
C ASN A 300 7.72 -3.64 7.98
N ALA A 301 8.44 -3.15 8.97
CA ALA A 301 9.39 -3.97 9.73
C ALA A 301 8.67 -5.07 10.52
N ALA A 302 7.53 -4.76 11.15
CA ALA A 302 6.71 -5.75 11.86
C ALA A 302 6.31 -6.90 10.94
N GLY A 303 5.78 -6.62 9.75
CA GLY A 303 5.41 -7.65 8.79
C GLY A 303 6.57 -8.45 8.20
N ARG A 304 7.81 -8.03 8.41
CA ARG A 304 9.02 -8.75 7.94
C ARG A 304 9.64 -9.65 9.00
N LEU A 305 9.56 -9.25 10.26
CA LEU A 305 10.26 -9.91 11.37
C LEU A 305 9.30 -10.61 12.34
N ASP A 306 8.05 -10.11 12.47
CA ASP A 306 7.08 -10.59 13.46
C ASP A 306 5.63 -10.33 13.00
N ASP A 307 4.76 -9.76 13.84
CA ASP A 307 3.33 -9.58 13.68
C ASP A 307 2.97 -8.18 13.11
N ALA A 308 2.53 -8.13 11.85
CA ALA A 308 2.04 -6.92 11.21
C ALA A 308 0.74 -6.36 11.85
N GLY A 309 0.00 -7.17 12.59
CA GLY A 309 -1.19 -6.73 13.35
C GLY A 309 -0.89 -5.61 14.34
N ARG A 310 0.37 -5.50 14.81
CA ARG A 310 0.81 -4.36 15.64
C ARG A 310 0.72 -3.02 14.91
N GLY A 311 0.98 -3.00 13.61
CA GLY A 311 0.78 -1.80 12.78
C GLY A 311 -0.69 -1.36 12.75
N VAL A 312 -1.61 -2.30 12.59
CA VAL A 312 -3.06 -2.02 12.63
C VAL A 312 -3.48 -1.53 14.02
N ARG A 313 -3.00 -2.18 15.09
CA ARG A 313 -3.29 -1.75 16.48
C ARG A 313 -2.77 -0.34 16.74
N LEU A 314 -1.54 -0.02 16.34
CA LEU A 314 -0.97 1.32 16.45
C LEU A 314 -1.87 2.38 15.81
N LEU A 315 -2.37 2.12 14.59
CA LEU A 315 -3.17 3.08 13.86
C LEU A 315 -4.62 3.20 14.35
N LEU A 316 -5.10 2.21 15.12
CA LEU A 316 -6.48 2.16 15.65
C LEU A 316 -6.59 2.57 17.12
N THR A 317 -5.53 2.45 17.91
CA THR A 317 -5.61 2.76 19.35
C THR A 317 -5.95 4.21 19.60
N ALA A 318 -6.83 4.44 20.59
CA ALA A 318 -7.13 5.75 21.14
C ALA A 318 -6.28 6.09 22.38
N ASP A 319 -5.54 5.11 22.93
CA ASP A 319 -4.68 5.29 24.11
C ASP A 319 -3.29 5.79 23.68
N PRO A 320 -2.88 7.00 24.13
CA PRO A 320 -1.55 7.53 23.83
C PRO A 320 -0.40 6.68 24.40
N ALA A 321 -0.59 6.04 25.55
CA ALA A 321 0.45 5.22 26.16
C ALA A 321 0.69 3.91 25.37
N GLU A 322 -0.40 3.25 24.95
CA GLU A 322 -0.33 2.09 24.05
C GLU A 322 0.31 2.48 22.71
N ALA A 323 -0.07 3.64 22.16
CA ALA A 323 0.49 4.14 20.91
C ALA A 323 2.02 4.35 21.01
N GLU A 324 2.50 4.95 22.09
CA GLU A 324 3.94 5.16 22.31
C GLU A 324 4.69 3.83 22.45
N ALA A 325 4.13 2.86 23.18
CA ALA A 325 4.72 1.54 23.34
C ALA A 325 4.85 0.80 21.99
N LEU A 326 3.75 0.73 21.22
CA LEU A 326 3.73 0.09 19.91
C LEU A 326 4.67 0.79 18.90
N ALA A 327 4.70 2.13 18.88
CA ALA A 327 5.60 2.85 18.00
C ALA A 327 7.08 2.59 18.33
N ALA A 328 7.43 2.49 19.62
CA ALA A 328 8.78 2.15 20.07
C ALA A 328 9.16 0.70 19.71
N GLU A 329 8.21 -0.24 19.72
CA GLU A 329 8.44 -1.61 19.25
C GLU A 329 8.73 -1.63 17.75
N LEU A 330 7.91 -0.97 16.95
CA LEU A 330 8.10 -0.89 15.49
C LEU A 330 9.43 -0.20 15.11
N ASP A 331 9.87 0.78 15.89
CA ASP A 331 11.16 1.45 15.67
C ASP A 331 12.33 0.48 15.94
N ARG A 332 12.31 -0.26 17.07
CA ARG A 332 13.32 -1.29 17.37
C ARG A 332 13.36 -2.40 16.29
N GLU A 333 12.20 -2.86 15.83
CA GLU A 333 12.13 -3.85 14.76
C GLU A 333 12.70 -3.32 13.44
N ASN A 334 12.46 -2.05 13.13
CA ASN A 334 13.04 -1.41 11.96
C ASN A 334 14.57 -1.27 12.08
N GLU A 335 15.10 -0.95 13.25
CA GLU A 335 16.54 -0.93 13.51
C GLU A 335 17.16 -2.33 13.35
N ALA A 336 16.53 -3.36 13.94
CA ALA A 336 16.97 -4.74 13.79
C ALA A 336 16.95 -5.19 12.32
N ARG A 337 15.90 -4.86 11.58
CA ARG A 337 15.80 -5.13 10.15
C ARG A 337 16.92 -4.44 9.36
N GLN A 338 17.24 -3.18 9.67
CA GLN A 338 18.32 -2.44 9.00
C GLN A 338 19.68 -3.07 9.25
N GLU A 339 19.93 -3.56 10.45
CA GLU A 339 21.19 -4.27 10.78
C GLU A 339 21.32 -5.59 10.01
N ILE A 340 20.22 -6.38 9.96
CA ILE A 340 20.17 -7.61 9.16
C ILE A 340 20.41 -7.28 7.67
N GLU A 341 19.76 -6.24 7.16
CA GLU A 341 19.88 -5.80 5.76
C GLU A 341 21.33 -5.39 5.44
N ARG A 342 21.97 -4.64 6.32
CA ARG A 342 23.36 -4.19 6.14
C ARG A 342 24.31 -5.38 6.03
N ARG A 343 24.19 -6.35 6.93
CA ARG A 343 25.00 -7.57 6.94
C ARG A 343 24.81 -8.37 5.64
N ILE A 344 23.57 -8.66 5.27
CA ILE A 344 23.26 -9.41 4.04
C ILE A 344 23.78 -8.66 2.80
N LEU A 345 23.63 -7.34 2.75
CA LEU A 345 24.11 -6.53 1.64
C LEU A 345 25.63 -6.58 1.48
N GLU A 346 26.39 -6.48 2.59
CA GLU A 346 27.85 -6.57 2.54
C GLU A 346 28.30 -7.92 1.96
N GLU A 347 27.73 -9.02 2.43
CA GLU A 347 28.01 -10.38 1.95
C GLU A 347 27.59 -10.55 0.48
N ALA A 348 26.39 -10.13 0.12
CA ALA A 348 25.88 -10.23 -1.24
C ALA A 348 26.69 -9.39 -2.26
N LEU A 349 27.20 -8.21 -1.83
CA LEU A 349 28.06 -7.37 -2.66
C LEU A 349 29.40 -8.05 -2.98
N GLN A 350 30.00 -8.78 -2.03
CA GLN A 350 31.23 -9.53 -2.26
C GLN A 350 31.01 -10.64 -3.30
N ASP A 351 29.97 -11.45 -3.10
CA ASP A 351 29.62 -12.57 -3.99
C ASP A 351 29.22 -12.07 -5.39
N ALA A 352 28.38 -11.04 -5.47
CA ALA A 352 27.95 -10.42 -6.72
C ALA A 352 29.14 -9.85 -7.51
N THR A 353 30.08 -9.18 -6.83
CA THR A 353 31.28 -8.61 -7.47
C THR A 353 32.15 -9.70 -8.10
N ALA A 354 32.35 -10.83 -7.39
CA ALA A 354 33.11 -11.97 -7.91
C ALA A 354 32.44 -12.56 -9.16
N ARG A 355 31.11 -12.80 -9.11
CA ARG A 355 30.35 -13.34 -10.25
C ARG A 355 30.33 -12.39 -11.46
N VAL A 356 30.20 -11.10 -11.24
CA VAL A 356 30.24 -10.09 -12.31
C VAL A 356 31.62 -10.06 -12.98
N ARG A 357 32.71 -10.15 -12.21
CA ARG A 357 34.07 -10.26 -12.76
C ARG A 357 34.28 -11.54 -13.58
N ALA A 358 33.61 -12.64 -13.19
CA ALA A 358 33.59 -13.88 -13.94
C ALA A 358 32.65 -13.86 -15.16
N GLY A 359 31.99 -12.72 -15.48
CA GLY A 359 31.18 -12.57 -16.69
C GLY A 359 29.70 -12.92 -16.50
N ALA A 360 29.22 -13.15 -15.28
CA ALA A 360 27.79 -13.48 -15.05
C ALA A 360 26.87 -12.34 -15.51
N ARG A 361 25.82 -12.67 -16.26
CA ARG A 361 24.78 -11.72 -16.74
C ARG A 361 23.58 -11.64 -15.85
N GLY A 362 23.32 -12.67 -15.03
CA GLY A 362 22.33 -12.74 -13.97
C GLY A 362 23.00 -13.15 -12.66
N LEU A 363 22.46 -12.71 -11.53
CA LEU A 363 23.04 -12.95 -10.22
C LEU A 363 22.10 -13.81 -9.40
N VAL A 364 22.47 -15.05 -9.12
CA VAL A 364 21.76 -15.92 -8.18
C VAL A 364 22.70 -16.14 -6.99
N LEU A 365 22.33 -15.61 -5.83
CA LEU A 365 23.12 -15.66 -4.61
C LEU A 365 22.31 -16.38 -3.53
N ALA A 366 22.92 -17.37 -2.88
CA ALA A 366 22.27 -18.15 -1.84
C ALA A 366 23.21 -18.30 -0.64
N ARG A 367 22.69 -18.19 0.58
CA ARG A 367 23.48 -18.37 1.78
C ARG A 367 22.61 -18.75 2.98
N ASP A 368 23.13 -19.65 3.81
CA ASP A 368 22.56 -19.95 5.12
C ASP A 368 22.66 -18.73 6.04
N GLY A 369 21.66 -18.57 6.91
CA GLY A 369 21.61 -17.47 7.87
C GLY A 369 21.15 -16.11 7.29
N TRP A 370 20.86 -16.05 5.99
CA TRP A 370 20.13 -14.89 5.45
C TRP A 370 18.66 -14.93 5.89
N HIS A 371 18.08 -13.74 6.10
CA HIS A 371 16.70 -13.65 6.57
C HIS A 371 15.73 -13.53 5.38
N ALA A 372 14.79 -14.47 5.25
CA ALA A 372 13.85 -14.53 4.12
C ALA A 372 13.00 -13.26 3.95
N GLY A 373 12.63 -12.57 5.05
CA GLY A 373 11.89 -11.31 5.01
C GLY A 373 12.73 -10.10 4.53
N VAL A 374 14.06 -10.22 4.45
CA VAL A 374 14.99 -9.12 4.14
C VAL A 374 15.68 -9.28 2.79
N VAL A 375 15.91 -10.52 2.31
CA VAL A 375 16.62 -10.77 1.04
C VAL A 375 16.03 -10.03 -0.15
N GLY A 376 14.71 -9.74 -0.16
CA GLY A 376 14.06 -9.00 -1.24
C GLY A 376 14.50 -7.53 -1.34
N ILE A 377 14.82 -6.90 -0.20
CA ILE A 377 15.35 -5.52 -0.17
C ILE A 377 16.76 -5.52 -0.75
N VAL A 378 17.57 -6.47 -0.32
CA VAL A 378 18.96 -6.60 -0.79
C VAL A 378 19.00 -6.96 -2.28
N ALA A 379 18.10 -7.83 -2.76
CA ALA A 379 18.00 -8.16 -4.19
C ALA A 379 17.77 -6.90 -5.06
N SER A 380 16.91 -5.96 -4.61
CA SER A 380 16.73 -4.68 -5.30
C SER A 380 18.03 -3.89 -5.39
N ARG A 381 18.76 -3.75 -4.27
CA ARG A 381 20.03 -3.00 -4.24
C ARG A 381 21.12 -3.65 -5.10
N ILE A 382 21.17 -4.99 -5.14
CA ILE A 382 22.10 -5.74 -6.00
C ILE A 382 21.75 -5.53 -7.48
N ALA A 383 20.45 -5.66 -7.84
CA ALA A 383 20.01 -5.44 -9.22
C ALA A 383 20.31 -4.02 -9.71
N GLU A 384 20.02 -3.02 -8.90
CA GLU A 384 20.31 -1.59 -9.21
C GLU A 384 21.81 -1.32 -9.35
N ARG A 385 22.63 -1.85 -8.44
CA ARG A 385 24.05 -1.57 -8.42
C ARG A 385 24.81 -2.18 -9.62
N PHE A 386 24.42 -3.38 -10.03
CA PHE A 386 25.09 -4.12 -11.10
C PHE A 386 24.37 -4.05 -12.43
N HIS A 387 23.16 -3.45 -12.49
CA HIS A 387 22.27 -3.43 -13.66
C HIS A 387 22.08 -4.85 -14.26
N ARG A 388 21.77 -5.80 -13.39
CA ARG A 388 21.53 -7.23 -13.74
C ARG A 388 20.36 -7.79 -12.95
N PRO A 389 19.59 -8.72 -13.53
CA PRO A 389 18.62 -9.47 -12.76
C PRO A 389 19.32 -10.18 -11.59
N ALA A 390 18.70 -10.06 -10.40
CA ALA A 390 19.27 -10.64 -9.18
C ALA A 390 18.21 -11.44 -8.43
N VAL A 391 18.57 -12.65 -8.02
CA VAL A 391 17.79 -13.52 -7.14
C VAL A 391 18.63 -13.82 -5.91
N LEU A 392 18.14 -13.48 -4.74
CA LEU A 392 18.76 -13.79 -3.47
C LEU A 392 17.93 -14.82 -2.71
N VAL A 393 18.57 -15.86 -2.20
CA VAL A 393 17.92 -16.99 -1.54
C VAL A 393 18.44 -17.14 -0.12
N ALA A 394 17.56 -17.08 0.85
CA ALA A 394 17.82 -17.45 2.24
C ALA A 394 17.67 -18.97 2.36
N MET A 395 18.77 -19.68 2.63
CA MET A 395 18.78 -21.12 2.79
C MET A 395 18.47 -21.52 4.24
N SER A 396 17.80 -22.67 4.40
CA SER A 396 17.55 -23.34 5.66
C SER A 396 17.65 -24.84 5.45
N GLY A 397 18.83 -25.40 5.62
CA GLY A 397 19.13 -26.78 5.19
C GLY A 397 18.99 -26.92 3.69
N ASP A 398 18.20 -27.91 3.27
CA ASP A 398 17.96 -28.23 1.84
C ASP A 398 16.90 -27.36 1.18
N GLU A 399 16.20 -26.52 1.96
CA GLU A 399 15.16 -25.61 1.45
C GLU A 399 15.67 -24.18 1.36
N GLY A 400 15.14 -23.40 0.40
CA GLY A 400 15.49 -22.01 0.22
C GLY A 400 14.29 -21.14 -0.13
N LYS A 401 14.14 -19.99 0.55
CA LYS A 401 13.15 -18.97 0.22
C LYS A 401 13.84 -17.76 -0.40
N GLY A 402 13.51 -17.44 -1.65
CA GLY A 402 14.19 -16.40 -2.41
C GLY A 402 13.31 -15.23 -2.81
N SER A 403 13.97 -14.17 -3.24
CA SER A 403 13.33 -13.00 -3.86
C SER A 403 14.15 -12.54 -5.06
N GLY A 404 13.48 -12.31 -6.19
CA GLY A 404 14.08 -11.84 -7.43
C GLY A 404 13.74 -10.40 -7.74
N ARG A 405 14.68 -9.69 -8.36
CA ARG A 405 14.50 -8.36 -8.92
C ARG A 405 15.09 -8.30 -10.30
N SER A 406 14.35 -7.65 -11.21
CA SER A 406 14.76 -7.51 -12.60
C SER A 406 15.39 -6.15 -12.90
N VAL A 407 15.81 -6.00 -14.14
CA VAL A 407 16.20 -4.75 -14.76
C VAL A 407 15.31 -4.48 -15.97
N GLU A 408 15.31 -3.25 -16.47
CA GLU A 408 14.58 -2.90 -17.67
C GLU A 408 14.96 -3.81 -18.85
N GLY A 409 13.96 -4.24 -19.62
CA GLY A 409 14.13 -5.12 -20.78
C GLY A 409 14.24 -6.61 -20.47
N PHE A 410 14.24 -7.04 -19.20
CA PHE A 410 14.26 -8.46 -18.83
C PHE A 410 13.04 -8.85 -17.97
N HIS A 411 12.23 -9.76 -18.48
CA HIS A 411 11.04 -10.25 -17.78
C HIS A 411 11.39 -11.43 -16.90
N LEU A 412 11.72 -11.16 -15.62
CA LEU A 412 12.23 -12.17 -14.67
C LEU A 412 11.29 -13.38 -14.51
N PHE A 413 9.97 -13.14 -14.36
CA PHE A 413 8.99 -14.22 -14.20
C PHE A 413 8.94 -15.21 -15.37
N LYS A 414 9.16 -14.72 -16.60
CA LYS A 414 9.25 -15.59 -17.79
C LYS A 414 10.64 -16.24 -17.94
N GLY A 415 11.63 -15.69 -17.25
CA GLY A 415 13.02 -16.18 -17.29
C GLY A 415 13.32 -17.23 -16.23
N LEU A 416 12.45 -17.40 -15.24
CA LEU A 416 12.46 -18.46 -14.23
C LEU A 416 11.55 -19.61 -14.62
#